data_9a2f0c4621e5370534b12e2d2d21d407
#
_entry.id   9a2f0c4621e5370534b12e2d2d21d407
#
_cell.length_a   1.000
_cell.length_b   1.000
_cell.length_c   1.000
_cell.angle_alpha   90.00
_cell.angle_beta   90.00
_cell.angle_gamma   90.00
#
_symmetry.space_group_name_H-M   'P 1'
#
loop_
_entity.id
_entity.type
_entity.pdbx_description
1 polymer ?
#
loop_
_entity_poly.entity_id
_entity_poly.type
_entity_poly.pdbx_seq_one_letter_code
_entity_poly.pdbx_strand_id
1 'polypeptide(L)'
;MFRWGSTTYFTAPDRNNGTELWKTDGTREGTSLVRDICPGVCSSNPRAFTEFGGLVYFTAEDSTNGRELWRTDGTAAGTVLVMDLRPGSSSSDPRQLANVGGQLLFTATHPKGGALWKSDGTATGTTRLLDGVDILVSAGELNTVPVVEGLYFFAVKDKEHGEELWRSDGTAAGTRLVKDIHPGRGDSEPHAFTVVGNRLFFVATDGGTGRELWVSDGTEPGTRRVEDIHPGLEGSEPQSLTRVGGLLFFSADDGGTGRELYRSDGTEEGTFLVKDLLPVAPSSTPRLLTDLGGTLFFSALDAQFKYALWRSDGTAEGTRKLANLDAETLVAWSDTLYLAVRTMGWGRALWKSDGTAEGTIQLSELLPPQTTTASVLLAPTDTTLALWVEDGAQGRALWSSDGTPPGTLRVRDFSTSTRSNDFIAAPILDIEGTLFFVGSTPEAGGELWKSDGTPEGTVLVKDLLLAPEAPTPSPSPSWTGGSTSGPTAPSAATATPSCGRAMGPGRARACWRAS
;
A
#
# COMPACT_ATOMS: atom_id res chain seq x y z
N MET A 1 6.34 -6.15 0.23
CA MET A 1 6.60 -7.61 0.05
C MET A 1 5.80 -8.10 -1.14
N PHE A 2 6.30 -9.12 -1.86
CA PHE A 2 5.67 -9.68 -3.06
C PHE A 2 5.98 -11.17 -3.14
N ARG A 3 4.93 -12.02 -3.23
CA ARG A 3 5.09 -13.47 -3.37
C ARG A 3 5.14 -13.86 -4.84
N TRP A 4 6.12 -14.69 -5.21
CA TRP A 4 6.22 -15.31 -6.52
C TRP A 4 6.62 -16.79 -6.37
N GLY A 5 5.70 -17.67 -6.68
CA GLY A 5 5.83 -19.10 -6.36
C GLY A 5 6.00 -19.35 -4.86
N SER A 6 7.02 -20.09 -4.48
CA SER A 6 7.39 -20.37 -3.08
C SER A 6 8.33 -19.31 -2.46
N THR A 7 8.71 -18.27 -3.22
CA THR A 7 9.67 -17.25 -2.78
C THR A 7 8.96 -15.92 -2.53
N THR A 8 9.31 -15.28 -1.44
CA THR A 8 8.86 -13.92 -1.14
C THR A 8 10.00 -12.93 -1.35
N TYR A 9 9.74 -11.90 -2.15
CA TYR A 9 10.62 -10.76 -2.34
C TYR A 9 10.23 -9.62 -1.43
N PHE A 10 11.20 -8.96 -0.85
CA PHE A 10 10.98 -7.83 0.05
C PHE A 10 12.12 -6.84 -0.02
N THR A 11 11.87 -5.66 0.49
CA THR A 11 12.84 -4.58 0.58
C THR A 11 13.28 -4.47 2.03
N ALA A 12 14.57 -4.53 2.28
CA ALA A 12 15.13 -4.41 3.62
C ALA A 12 16.52 -3.74 3.60
N PRO A 13 16.84 -2.97 4.67
CA PRO A 13 18.18 -2.41 4.84
C PRO A 13 19.16 -3.46 5.39
N ASP A 14 20.42 -3.35 5.00
CA ASP A 14 21.52 -3.92 5.73
C ASP A 14 22.65 -2.89 5.95
N ARG A 15 23.66 -3.24 6.75
CA ARG A 15 24.72 -2.27 7.10
C ARG A 15 25.67 -1.94 5.97
N ASN A 16 25.80 -2.83 5.01
CA ASN A 16 26.83 -2.73 3.98
C ASN A 16 26.28 -2.25 2.65
N ASN A 17 25.00 -2.58 2.38
CA ASN A 17 24.41 -2.44 1.05
C ASN A 17 23.24 -1.45 1.03
N GLY A 18 22.92 -0.76 2.14
CA GLY A 18 21.73 0.09 2.20
C GLY A 18 20.44 -0.71 2.14
N THR A 19 19.40 -0.15 1.53
CA THR A 19 18.08 -0.79 1.39
C THR A 19 17.94 -1.42 0.02
N GLU A 20 17.96 -2.76 -0.05
CA GLU A 20 18.06 -3.53 -1.26
C GLU A 20 16.96 -4.58 -1.42
N LEU A 21 17.00 -5.34 -2.56
CA LEU A 21 16.10 -6.44 -2.84
C LEU A 21 16.57 -7.72 -2.15
N TRP A 22 15.72 -8.23 -1.29
CA TRP A 22 15.91 -9.48 -0.56
C TRP A 22 14.87 -10.51 -0.99
N LYS A 23 15.18 -11.78 -0.76
CA LYS A 23 14.25 -12.90 -0.92
C LYS A 23 14.28 -13.82 0.30
N THR A 24 13.18 -14.54 0.52
CA THR A 24 13.05 -15.54 1.58
C THR A 24 12.11 -16.66 1.15
N ASP A 25 12.39 -17.87 1.63
CA ASP A 25 11.48 -19.02 1.66
C ASP A 25 10.88 -19.25 3.05
N GLY A 26 11.08 -18.30 3.98
CA GLY A 26 10.65 -18.38 5.37
C GLY A 26 11.68 -18.99 6.32
N THR A 27 12.84 -19.41 5.82
CA THR A 27 13.95 -19.90 6.64
C THR A 27 15.08 -18.86 6.70
N ARG A 28 15.93 -18.97 7.74
CA ARG A 28 17.12 -18.11 7.88
C ARG A 28 18.10 -18.32 6.71
N GLU A 29 18.27 -19.56 6.31
CA GLU A 29 19.18 -19.98 5.25
C GLU A 29 18.69 -19.53 3.88
N GLY A 30 17.39 -19.64 3.62
CA GLY A 30 16.74 -19.19 2.38
C GLY A 30 16.54 -17.68 2.30
N THR A 31 16.78 -16.94 3.40
CA THR A 31 16.72 -15.48 3.42
C THR A 31 18.05 -14.89 3.00
N SER A 32 18.10 -14.23 1.84
CA SER A 32 19.34 -13.70 1.26
C SER A 32 19.09 -12.44 0.44
N LEU A 33 20.12 -11.59 0.37
CA LEU A 33 20.20 -10.51 -0.60
C LEU A 33 20.15 -11.11 -2.01
N VAL A 34 19.25 -10.60 -2.85
CA VAL A 34 19.19 -11.04 -4.26
C VAL A 34 20.33 -10.42 -5.05
N ARG A 35 20.45 -9.09 -4.92
CA ARG A 35 21.52 -8.31 -5.55
C ARG A 35 21.68 -6.97 -4.83
N ASP A 36 22.92 -6.52 -4.65
CA ASP A 36 23.27 -5.14 -4.35
C ASP A 36 23.12 -4.32 -5.64
N ILE A 37 21.94 -3.70 -5.82
CA ILE A 37 21.58 -2.94 -7.02
C ILE A 37 22.25 -1.57 -7.01
N CYS A 38 22.31 -0.93 -5.82
CA CYS A 38 23.02 0.33 -5.62
C CYS A 38 24.24 0.10 -4.72
N PRO A 39 25.43 -0.20 -5.28
CA PRO A 39 26.59 -0.69 -4.53
C PRO A 39 27.01 0.18 -3.35
N GLY A 40 27.32 -0.49 -2.23
CA GLY A 40 27.76 0.12 -0.97
C GLY A 40 26.56 0.57 -0.12
N VAL A 41 26.72 1.67 0.64
CA VAL A 41 25.66 2.19 1.52
C VAL A 41 24.52 2.93 0.79
N CYS A 42 24.55 2.94 -0.51
CA CYS A 42 23.46 3.42 -1.35
C CYS A 42 22.24 2.50 -1.21
N SER A 43 21.04 3.03 -1.43
CA SER A 43 19.80 2.25 -1.32
C SER A 43 19.07 2.24 -2.66
N SER A 44 18.77 1.06 -3.18
CA SER A 44 17.99 0.92 -4.41
C SER A 44 16.48 1.05 -4.18
N ASN A 45 15.99 0.86 -2.94
CA ASN A 45 14.59 1.01 -2.55
C ASN A 45 13.61 0.34 -3.54
N PRO A 46 13.65 -0.99 -3.75
CA PRO A 46 12.79 -1.68 -4.70
C PRO A 46 11.31 -1.58 -4.33
N ARG A 47 10.42 -1.31 -5.32
CA ARG A 47 8.98 -1.19 -5.12
C ARG A 47 8.20 -1.50 -6.40
N ALA A 48 6.84 -1.50 -6.31
CA ALA A 48 5.95 -1.75 -7.46
C ALA A 48 6.21 -3.10 -8.15
N PHE A 49 6.25 -4.18 -7.36
CA PHE A 49 6.49 -5.52 -7.87
C PHE A 49 5.30 -6.04 -8.69
N THR A 50 5.58 -6.64 -9.85
CA THR A 50 4.59 -7.21 -10.76
C THR A 50 5.15 -8.44 -11.45
N GLU A 51 4.38 -9.53 -11.53
CA GLU A 51 4.74 -10.70 -12.32
C GLU A 51 4.40 -10.48 -13.79
N PHE A 52 5.37 -10.79 -14.66
CA PHE A 52 5.14 -10.79 -16.10
C PHE A 52 6.12 -11.76 -16.80
N GLY A 53 5.60 -12.62 -17.68
CA GLY A 53 6.40 -13.52 -18.49
C GLY A 53 7.31 -14.48 -17.70
N GLY A 54 6.89 -14.90 -16.50
CA GLY A 54 7.68 -15.79 -15.63
C GLY A 54 8.87 -15.11 -14.96
N LEU A 55 8.85 -13.79 -14.85
CA LEU A 55 9.84 -12.97 -14.14
C LEU A 55 9.12 -11.96 -13.22
N VAL A 56 9.82 -11.46 -12.22
CA VAL A 56 9.33 -10.37 -11.38
C VAL A 56 9.92 -9.05 -11.85
N TYR A 57 9.04 -8.11 -12.19
CA TYR A 57 9.41 -6.72 -12.54
C TYR A 57 9.18 -5.82 -11.35
N PHE A 58 10.01 -4.81 -11.21
CA PHE A 58 9.94 -3.85 -10.11
C PHE A 58 10.68 -2.56 -10.48
N THR A 59 10.52 -1.53 -9.68
CA THR A 59 11.29 -0.30 -9.86
C THR A 59 12.36 -0.21 -8.78
N ALA A 60 13.56 0.16 -9.16
CA ALA A 60 14.68 0.33 -8.25
C ALA A 60 15.61 1.45 -8.73
N GLU A 61 16.35 2.03 -7.81
CA GLU A 61 17.28 3.13 -8.05
C GLU A 61 18.73 2.61 -8.01
N ASP A 62 19.54 3.05 -8.95
CA ASP A 62 20.99 2.95 -8.84
C ASP A 62 21.65 4.32 -8.99
N SER A 63 22.91 4.44 -8.60
CA SER A 63 23.63 5.71 -8.61
C SER A 63 23.94 6.25 -10.02
N THR A 64 23.77 5.44 -11.05
CA THR A 64 24.13 5.75 -12.43
C THR A 64 22.92 6.15 -13.27
N ASN A 65 21.83 5.40 -13.12
CA ASN A 65 20.66 5.50 -13.98
C ASN A 65 19.45 6.13 -13.27
N GLY A 66 19.55 6.39 -11.94
CA GLY A 66 18.39 6.81 -11.14
C GLY A 66 17.40 5.65 -10.95
N ARG A 67 16.11 5.99 -10.72
CA ARG A 67 15.05 4.98 -10.53
C ARG A 67 14.47 4.58 -11.87
N GLU A 68 14.65 3.31 -12.20
CA GLU A 68 14.27 2.72 -13.48
C GLU A 68 13.52 1.39 -13.32
N LEU A 69 13.11 0.78 -14.46
CA LEU A 69 12.49 -0.54 -14.50
C LEU A 69 13.55 -1.64 -14.45
N TRP A 70 13.42 -2.53 -13.47
CA TRP A 70 14.26 -3.70 -13.27
C TRP A 70 13.45 -4.98 -13.37
N ARG A 71 14.12 -6.10 -13.59
CA ARG A 71 13.54 -7.44 -13.54
C ARG A 71 14.45 -8.41 -12.82
N THR A 72 13.87 -9.49 -12.30
CA THR A 72 14.61 -10.58 -11.65
C THR A 72 13.98 -11.95 -11.92
N ASP A 73 14.83 -12.98 -12.04
CA ASP A 73 14.48 -14.39 -11.98
C ASP A 73 14.74 -14.99 -10.59
N GLY A 74 15.07 -14.15 -9.60
CA GLY A 74 15.44 -14.53 -8.25
C GLY A 74 16.93 -14.80 -8.05
N THR A 75 17.76 -14.64 -9.08
CA THR A 75 19.23 -14.74 -8.98
C THR A 75 19.88 -13.37 -9.12
N ALA A 76 21.11 -13.23 -8.61
CA ALA A 76 21.88 -11.99 -8.76
C ALA A 76 22.19 -11.69 -10.24
N ALA A 77 22.45 -12.73 -11.04
CA ALA A 77 22.75 -12.59 -12.47
C ALA A 77 21.51 -12.22 -13.29
N GLY A 78 20.32 -12.76 -12.93
CA GLY A 78 19.06 -12.46 -13.59
C GLY A 78 18.37 -11.19 -13.09
N THR A 79 18.90 -10.55 -12.04
CA THR A 79 18.42 -9.25 -11.56
C THR A 79 19.10 -8.15 -12.34
N VAL A 80 18.42 -7.55 -13.31
CA VAL A 80 19.01 -6.62 -14.27
C VAL A 80 18.12 -5.42 -14.55
N LEU A 81 18.74 -4.29 -14.88
CA LEU A 81 18.06 -3.14 -15.46
C LEU A 81 17.46 -3.56 -16.82
N VAL A 82 16.17 -3.31 -17.02
CA VAL A 82 15.53 -3.57 -18.31
C VAL A 82 16.01 -2.56 -19.36
N MET A 83 15.91 -1.28 -19.01
CA MET A 83 16.35 -0.17 -19.84
C MET A 83 16.48 1.09 -18.98
N ASP A 84 17.48 1.92 -19.26
CA ASP A 84 17.55 3.31 -18.80
C ASP A 84 16.60 4.14 -19.68
N LEU A 85 15.39 4.41 -19.15
CA LEU A 85 14.32 5.13 -19.87
C LEU A 85 14.58 6.63 -19.94
N ARG A 86 15.36 7.15 -19.00
CA ARG A 86 15.79 8.53 -18.94
C ARG A 86 17.30 8.62 -18.77
N PRO A 87 18.07 8.55 -19.87
CA PRO A 87 19.52 8.42 -19.83
C PRO A 87 20.26 9.34 -18.85
N GLY A 88 21.08 8.72 -17.99
CA GLY A 88 21.84 9.39 -16.92
C GLY A 88 21.23 9.19 -15.54
N SER A 89 21.68 9.96 -14.53
CA SER A 89 21.26 9.79 -13.14
C SER A 89 19.85 10.31 -12.80
N SER A 90 19.09 10.72 -13.80
CA SER A 90 17.72 11.19 -13.62
C SER A 90 16.74 10.04 -13.66
N SER A 91 15.89 9.92 -12.64
CA SER A 91 14.86 8.86 -12.56
C SER A 91 13.76 9.01 -13.60
N SER A 92 13.34 7.92 -14.21
CA SER A 92 12.09 7.83 -14.98
C SER A 92 10.87 7.50 -14.11
N ASP A 93 11.07 7.01 -12.88
CA ASP A 93 10.03 6.66 -11.91
C ASP A 93 8.90 5.80 -12.51
N PRO A 94 9.16 4.57 -12.99
CA PRO A 94 8.12 3.74 -13.54
C PRO A 94 7.05 3.40 -12.49
N ARG A 95 5.76 3.47 -12.89
CA ARG A 95 4.60 3.25 -12.02
C ARG A 95 3.49 2.50 -12.76
N GLN A 96 2.49 2.01 -12.02
CA GLN A 96 1.29 1.40 -12.59
C GLN A 96 1.60 0.26 -13.56
N LEU A 97 2.50 -0.64 -13.14
CA LEU A 97 2.87 -1.80 -13.93
C LEU A 97 1.70 -2.77 -14.06
N ALA A 98 1.31 -3.13 -15.28
CA ALA A 98 0.22 -4.07 -15.54
C ALA A 98 0.51 -4.97 -16.73
N ASN A 99 0.09 -6.24 -16.65
CA ASN A 99 0.08 -7.16 -17.78
C ASN A 99 -1.20 -6.95 -18.59
N VAL A 100 -1.06 -6.49 -19.81
CA VAL A 100 -2.16 -6.22 -20.74
C VAL A 100 -1.89 -6.95 -22.05
N GLY A 101 -2.72 -7.92 -22.38
CA GLY A 101 -2.60 -8.67 -23.63
C GLY A 101 -1.23 -9.35 -23.84
N GLY A 102 -0.54 -9.76 -22.77
CA GLY A 102 0.78 -10.38 -22.83
C GLY A 102 1.93 -9.39 -23.04
N GLN A 103 1.71 -8.11 -22.75
CA GLN A 103 2.72 -7.06 -22.68
C GLN A 103 2.69 -6.38 -21.31
N LEU A 104 3.86 -6.00 -20.81
CA LEU A 104 3.95 -5.17 -19.61
C LEU A 104 3.75 -3.70 -20.00
N LEU A 105 2.65 -3.09 -19.56
CA LEU A 105 2.42 -1.66 -19.70
C LEU A 105 2.77 -0.95 -18.39
N PHE A 106 3.28 0.26 -18.50
CA PHE A 106 3.59 1.10 -17.33
C PHE A 106 3.75 2.56 -17.73
N THR A 107 3.56 3.45 -16.77
CA THR A 107 3.82 4.88 -16.94
C THR A 107 5.22 5.23 -16.44
N ALA A 108 5.92 6.14 -17.11
CA ALA A 108 7.22 6.63 -16.66
C ALA A 108 7.49 8.03 -17.21
N THR A 109 8.33 8.82 -16.52
CA THR A 109 8.75 10.14 -16.98
C THR A 109 9.84 10.02 -18.05
N HIS A 110 9.80 10.93 -19.00
CA HIS A 110 10.76 11.10 -20.08
C HIS A 110 11.15 12.58 -20.17
N PRO A 111 12.29 12.98 -20.76
CA PRO A 111 12.67 14.38 -20.89
C PRO A 111 11.63 15.32 -21.53
N LYS A 112 10.63 14.76 -22.23
CA LYS A 112 9.54 15.54 -22.85
C LYS A 112 8.24 15.56 -22.02
N GLY A 113 8.19 14.93 -20.85
CA GLY A 113 7.00 14.77 -20.01
C GLY A 113 6.73 13.33 -19.63
N GLY A 114 5.53 13.03 -19.15
CA GLY A 114 5.06 11.67 -18.91
C GLY A 114 4.95 10.86 -20.20
N ALA A 115 5.04 9.56 -20.09
CA ALA A 115 4.92 8.62 -21.20
C ALA A 115 4.29 7.30 -20.76
N LEU A 116 3.47 6.72 -21.64
CA LEU A 116 3.06 5.32 -21.53
C LEU A 116 4.06 4.45 -22.28
N TRP A 117 4.56 3.42 -21.61
CA TRP A 117 5.53 2.48 -22.14
C TRP A 117 4.94 1.08 -22.21
N LYS A 118 5.46 0.28 -23.12
CA LYS A 118 5.30 -1.15 -23.16
C LYS A 118 6.65 -1.86 -23.14
N SER A 119 6.67 -3.08 -22.62
CA SER A 119 7.86 -3.91 -22.59
C SER A 119 7.53 -5.39 -22.78
N ASP A 120 8.39 -6.11 -23.50
CA ASP A 120 8.44 -7.58 -23.52
C ASP A 120 9.49 -8.12 -22.53
N GLY A 121 10.08 -7.21 -21.73
CA GLY A 121 11.15 -7.50 -20.79
C GLY A 121 12.56 -7.35 -21.35
N THR A 122 12.72 -6.97 -22.61
CA THR A 122 14.00 -6.64 -23.22
C THR A 122 14.14 -5.13 -23.46
N ALA A 123 15.37 -4.64 -23.54
CA ALA A 123 15.61 -3.23 -23.86
C ALA A 123 15.07 -2.85 -25.25
N THR A 124 15.21 -3.75 -26.24
CA THR A 124 14.72 -3.53 -27.61
C THR A 124 13.21 -3.59 -27.73
N GLY A 125 12.55 -4.41 -26.91
CA GLY A 125 11.08 -4.53 -26.83
C GLY A 125 10.44 -3.50 -25.92
N THR A 126 11.24 -2.70 -25.18
CA THR A 126 10.76 -1.62 -24.33
C THR A 126 10.65 -0.34 -25.16
N THR A 127 9.41 0.06 -25.46
CA THR A 127 9.12 1.18 -26.39
C THR A 127 7.99 2.06 -25.85
N ARG A 128 7.98 3.33 -26.25
CA ARG A 128 6.90 4.26 -25.90
C ARG A 128 5.68 4.05 -26.80
N LEU A 129 4.52 4.07 -26.19
CA LEU A 129 3.21 4.09 -26.88
C LEU A 129 2.65 5.51 -27.01
N LEU A 130 2.89 6.34 -26.00
CA LEU A 130 2.44 7.72 -25.92
C LEU A 130 3.53 8.55 -25.25
N ASP A 131 3.83 9.75 -25.76
CA ASP A 131 4.82 10.66 -25.18
C ASP A 131 4.41 12.14 -25.29
N GLY A 132 5.07 12.99 -24.51
CA GLY A 132 4.86 14.45 -24.54
C GLY A 132 3.56 14.91 -23.91
N VAL A 133 3.00 14.10 -23.01
CA VAL A 133 1.77 14.33 -22.25
C VAL A 133 2.05 14.21 -20.75
N ASP A 134 1.19 14.75 -19.93
CA ASP A 134 1.24 14.52 -18.49
C ASP A 134 0.28 13.37 -18.14
N ILE A 135 0.85 12.22 -17.78
CA ILE A 135 0.06 11.09 -17.28
C ILE A 135 -0.10 11.27 -15.78
N LEU A 136 -1.34 11.39 -15.35
CA LEU A 136 -1.67 11.68 -13.96
C LEU A 136 -1.91 10.38 -13.22
N VAL A 137 -1.19 10.20 -12.13
CA VAL A 137 -1.35 9.07 -11.21
C VAL A 137 -1.98 9.63 -9.95
N SER A 138 -3.20 9.23 -9.63
CA SER A 138 -3.87 9.64 -8.39
C SER A 138 -3.03 9.26 -7.17
N ALA A 139 -2.85 10.20 -6.25
CA ALA A 139 -2.11 9.96 -5.02
C ALA A 139 -2.83 8.88 -4.19
N GLY A 140 -2.21 7.71 -4.02
CA GLY A 140 -2.78 6.55 -3.32
C GLY A 140 -2.97 5.30 -4.18
N GLU A 141 -3.01 5.42 -5.51
CA GLU A 141 -3.21 4.28 -6.43
C GLU A 141 -1.88 3.82 -7.05
N LEU A 142 -0.87 3.56 -6.22
CA LEU A 142 0.47 3.21 -6.72
C LEU A 142 0.53 1.89 -7.50
N ASN A 143 -0.44 0.97 -7.34
CA ASN A 143 -0.36 -0.39 -7.86
C ASN A 143 -1.64 -0.94 -8.48
N THR A 144 -2.78 -0.26 -8.42
CA THR A 144 -4.03 -0.75 -9.03
C THR A 144 -4.33 0.01 -10.30
N VAL A 145 -4.21 -0.68 -11.41
CA VAL A 145 -4.54 -0.12 -12.71
C VAL A 145 -5.86 -0.71 -13.16
N PRO A 146 -6.83 0.10 -13.57
CA PRO A 146 -8.07 -0.42 -14.13
C PRO A 146 -7.78 -1.07 -15.49
N VAL A 147 -7.88 -2.41 -15.53
CA VAL A 147 -7.84 -3.19 -16.76
C VAL A 147 -9.20 -3.84 -16.96
N VAL A 148 -9.86 -3.49 -18.05
CA VAL A 148 -11.16 -4.04 -18.43
C VAL A 148 -11.04 -4.66 -19.82
N GLU A 149 -11.32 -5.96 -19.95
CA GLU A 149 -11.26 -6.70 -21.22
C GLU A 149 -9.99 -6.47 -22.05
N GLY A 150 -8.84 -6.44 -21.37
CA GLY A 150 -7.54 -6.21 -22.01
C GLY A 150 -7.26 -4.76 -22.41
N LEU A 151 -8.04 -3.82 -21.92
CA LEU A 151 -7.81 -2.39 -22.07
C LEU A 151 -7.31 -1.80 -20.75
N TYR A 152 -6.19 -1.13 -20.80
CA TYR A 152 -5.59 -0.35 -19.72
C TYR A 152 -6.13 1.08 -19.78
N PHE A 153 -6.74 1.57 -18.70
CA PHE A 153 -7.30 2.93 -18.63
C PHE A 153 -6.43 3.82 -17.75
N PHE A 154 -6.31 5.08 -18.12
CA PHE A 154 -5.51 6.08 -17.41
C PHE A 154 -5.94 7.51 -17.74
N ALA A 155 -5.60 8.44 -16.88
CA ALA A 155 -5.84 9.88 -17.10
C ALA A 155 -4.62 10.50 -17.78
N VAL A 156 -4.86 11.32 -18.79
CA VAL A 156 -3.83 12.04 -19.54
C VAL A 156 -4.23 13.48 -19.72
N LYS A 157 -3.28 14.37 -19.44
CA LYS A 157 -3.40 15.79 -19.78
C LYS A 157 -2.58 16.10 -21.02
N ASP A 158 -3.26 16.50 -22.08
CA ASP A 158 -2.62 16.99 -23.31
C ASP A 158 -2.98 18.47 -23.59
N LYS A 159 -2.39 19.03 -24.65
CA LYS A 159 -2.56 20.45 -24.98
C LYS A 159 -3.83 20.77 -25.77
N GLU A 160 -4.47 19.76 -26.33
CA GLU A 160 -5.62 19.89 -27.21
C GLU A 160 -6.93 19.64 -26.46
N HIS A 161 -6.94 18.65 -25.55
CA HIS A 161 -8.15 18.17 -24.89
C HIS A 161 -8.14 18.38 -23.36
N GLY A 162 -7.03 18.92 -22.75
CA GLY A 162 -6.92 18.99 -21.29
C GLY A 162 -6.68 17.62 -20.67
N GLU A 163 -7.19 17.40 -19.45
CA GLU A 163 -7.10 16.13 -18.72
C GLU A 163 -8.31 15.25 -19.01
N GLU A 164 -8.09 14.13 -19.71
CA GLU A 164 -9.14 13.26 -20.19
C GLU A 164 -8.86 11.77 -19.93
N LEU A 165 -9.90 10.92 -20.11
CA LEU A 165 -9.79 9.48 -20.05
C LEU A 165 -9.18 8.92 -21.34
N TRP A 166 -8.08 8.18 -21.21
CA TRP A 166 -7.40 7.47 -22.29
C TRP A 166 -7.42 5.96 -22.03
N ARG A 167 -7.21 5.19 -23.09
CA ARG A 167 -7.05 3.74 -23.02
C ARG A 167 -5.90 3.24 -23.87
N SER A 168 -5.41 2.02 -23.56
CA SER A 168 -4.43 1.32 -24.38
C SER A 168 -4.69 -0.18 -24.37
N ASP A 169 -4.50 -0.84 -25.53
CA ASP A 169 -4.45 -2.30 -25.68
C ASP A 169 -3.01 -2.81 -25.82
N GLY A 170 -2.01 -1.96 -25.55
CA GLY A 170 -0.59 -2.25 -25.74
C GLY A 170 -0.07 -2.00 -27.16
N THR A 171 -0.92 -1.49 -28.06
CA THR A 171 -0.51 -1.06 -29.39
C THR A 171 -0.56 0.46 -29.54
N ALA A 172 0.24 1.03 -30.46
CA ALA A 172 0.19 2.46 -30.73
C ALA A 172 -1.19 2.91 -31.28
N ALA A 173 -1.84 2.07 -32.09
CA ALA A 173 -3.17 2.37 -32.64
C ALA A 173 -4.28 2.27 -31.59
N GLY A 174 -4.15 1.37 -30.62
CA GLY A 174 -5.11 1.19 -29.52
C GLY A 174 -4.88 2.14 -28.34
N THR A 175 -3.75 2.88 -28.32
CA THR A 175 -3.44 3.90 -27.32
C THR A 175 -4.00 5.23 -27.77
N ARG A 176 -5.13 5.65 -27.18
CA ARG A 176 -5.88 6.82 -27.65
C ARG A 176 -6.82 7.40 -26.59
N LEU A 177 -7.20 8.64 -26.79
CA LEU A 177 -8.32 9.28 -26.12
C LEU A 177 -9.59 8.40 -26.24
N VAL A 178 -10.30 8.16 -25.15
CA VAL A 178 -11.59 7.47 -25.16
C VAL A 178 -12.68 8.43 -25.61
N LYS A 179 -12.73 9.60 -24.95
CA LYS A 179 -13.68 10.67 -25.22
C LYS A 179 -13.14 11.99 -24.70
N ASP A 180 -13.38 13.09 -25.42
CA ASP A 180 -13.23 14.47 -24.97
C ASP A 180 -14.47 14.78 -24.10
N ILE A 181 -14.36 14.49 -22.78
CA ILE A 181 -15.47 14.60 -21.82
C ILE A 181 -15.74 16.07 -21.51
N HIS A 182 -14.67 16.85 -21.29
CA HIS A 182 -14.76 18.29 -21.13
C HIS A 182 -14.25 18.98 -22.39
N PRO A 183 -15.13 19.28 -23.37
CA PRO A 183 -14.71 19.67 -24.70
C PRO A 183 -13.67 20.77 -24.79
N GLY A 184 -12.62 20.54 -25.58
CA GLY A 184 -11.54 21.49 -25.81
C GLY A 184 -10.40 21.35 -24.83
N ARG A 185 -9.98 22.42 -24.16
CA ARG A 185 -8.85 22.42 -23.22
C ARG A 185 -9.27 22.33 -21.76
N GLY A 186 -10.54 22.04 -21.52
CA GLY A 186 -11.04 21.80 -20.17
C GLY A 186 -10.50 20.49 -19.61
N ASP A 187 -10.41 20.40 -18.30
CA ASP A 187 -9.98 19.18 -17.60
C ASP A 187 -11.23 18.44 -17.13
N SER A 188 -11.43 17.18 -17.54
CA SER A 188 -12.49 16.34 -17.01
C SER A 188 -12.12 15.67 -15.69
N GLU A 189 -10.84 15.66 -15.34
CA GLU A 189 -10.28 15.16 -14.07
C GLU A 189 -10.75 13.73 -13.72
N PRO A 190 -10.61 12.73 -14.61
CA PRO A 190 -11.13 11.39 -14.36
C PRO A 190 -10.35 10.67 -13.25
N HIS A 191 -11.05 10.22 -12.21
CA HIS A 191 -10.45 9.57 -11.03
C HIS A 191 -11.40 8.55 -10.39
N ALA A 192 -10.97 7.92 -9.28
CA ALA A 192 -11.72 6.90 -8.53
C ALA A 192 -12.17 5.73 -9.41
N PHE A 193 -11.28 5.23 -10.27
CA PHE A 193 -11.54 4.16 -11.21
C PHE A 193 -11.97 2.86 -10.52
N THR A 194 -13.13 2.32 -10.88
CA THR A 194 -13.68 1.10 -10.30
C THR A 194 -14.26 0.19 -11.39
N VAL A 195 -13.80 -1.06 -11.44
CA VAL A 195 -14.24 -2.03 -12.43
C VAL A 195 -15.42 -2.85 -11.91
N VAL A 196 -16.56 -2.82 -12.62
CA VAL A 196 -17.73 -3.65 -12.32
C VAL A 196 -18.14 -4.41 -13.59
N GLY A 197 -17.96 -5.73 -13.57
CA GLY A 197 -18.16 -6.56 -14.76
C GLY A 197 -17.18 -6.18 -15.88
N ASN A 198 -17.71 -5.82 -17.03
CA ASN A 198 -16.96 -5.37 -18.21
C ASN A 198 -16.98 -3.84 -18.40
N ARG A 199 -17.25 -3.07 -17.36
CA ARG A 199 -17.33 -1.61 -17.40
C ARG A 199 -16.39 -0.98 -16.39
N LEU A 200 -15.86 0.19 -16.76
CA LEU A 200 -15.15 1.09 -15.90
C LEU A 200 -16.11 2.17 -15.40
N PHE A 201 -16.26 2.30 -14.10
CA PHE A 201 -16.90 3.44 -13.44
C PHE A 201 -15.83 4.40 -12.93
N PHE A 202 -16.10 5.68 -13.00
CA PHE A 202 -15.17 6.72 -12.56
C PHE A 202 -15.92 8.04 -12.30
N VAL A 203 -15.25 8.97 -11.67
CA VAL A 203 -15.76 10.33 -11.44
C VAL A 203 -15.10 11.26 -12.44
N ALA A 204 -15.91 12.13 -13.08
CA ALA A 204 -15.40 13.15 -13.99
C ALA A 204 -16.38 14.33 -14.10
N THR A 205 -15.91 15.45 -14.66
CA THR A 205 -16.74 16.63 -14.98
C THR A 205 -16.72 16.92 -16.48
N ASP A 206 -17.87 17.30 -17.04
CA ASP A 206 -17.99 17.81 -18.41
C ASP A 206 -17.89 19.35 -18.49
N GLY A 207 -17.59 20.00 -17.35
CA GLY A 207 -17.52 21.46 -17.24
C GLY A 207 -18.86 22.17 -17.12
N GLY A 208 -19.97 21.43 -17.24
CA GLY A 208 -21.33 21.98 -17.16
C GLY A 208 -22.14 21.49 -15.96
N THR A 209 -21.83 20.29 -15.47
CA THR A 209 -22.63 19.60 -14.45
C THR A 209 -21.85 19.25 -13.17
N GLY A 210 -20.64 19.82 -12.98
CA GLY A 210 -19.80 19.46 -11.86
C GLY A 210 -19.25 18.05 -11.98
N ARG A 211 -18.75 17.47 -10.86
CA ARG A 211 -18.25 16.09 -10.85
C ARG A 211 -19.38 15.10 -10.60
N GLU A 212 -19.58 14.21 -11.54
CA GLU A 212 -20.61 13.19 -11.53
C GLU A 212 -20.04 11.78 -11.77
N LEU A 213 -20.91 10.76 -11.64
CA LEU A 213 -20.56 9.38 -11.96
C LEU A 213 -20.60 9.14 -13.47
N TRP A 214 -19.52 8.61 -14.01
CA TRP A 214 -19.36 8.21 -15.40
C TRP A 214 -19.14 6.71 -15.54
N VAL A 215 -19.47 6.18 -16.70
CA VAL A 215 -19.24 4.79 -17.08
C VAL A 215 -18.62 4.72 -18.47
N SER A 216 -17.73 3.75 -18.68
CA SER A 216 -17.10 3.50 -19.99
C SER A 216 -16.94 2.00 -20.24
N ASP A 217 -17.13 1.57 -21.50
CA ASP A 217 -16.72 0.28 -22.04
C ASP A 217 -15.43 0.41 -22.89
N GLY A 218 -14.80 1.58 -22.84
CA GLY A 218 -13.61 1.92 -23.63
C GLY A 218 -13.92 2.45 -25.03
N THR A 219 -15.18 2.60 -25.42
CA THR A 219 -15.59 3.28 -26.65
C THR A 219 -16.10 4.69 -26.36
N GLU A 220 -16.02 5.60 -27.34
CA GLU A 220 -16.58 6.94 -27.20
C GLU A 220 -18.10 6.93 -26.94
N PRO A 221 -18.94 6.16 -27.71
CA PRO A 221 -20.37 6.06 -27.41
C PRO A 221 -20.72 5.40 -26.09
N GLY A 222 -19.89 4.44 -25.64
CA GLY A 222 -20.06 3.74 -24.37
C GLY A 222 -19.54 4.52 -23.17
N THR A 223 -18.87 5.69 -23.41
CA THR A 223 -18.39 6.58 -22.36
C THR A 223 -19.38 7.73 -22.18
N ARG A 224 -20.07 7.72 -21.02
CA ARG A 224 -21.13 8.69 -20.74
C ARG A 224 -21.28 8.93 -19.25
N ARG A 225 -21.80 10.10 -18.88
CA ARG A 225 -22.34 10.34 -17.54
C ARG A 225 -23.49 9.36 -17.31
N VAL A 226 -23.54 8.74 -16.13
CA VAL A 226 -24.58 7.77 -15.80
C VAL A 226 -25.87 8.51 -15.52
N GLU A 227 -25.82 9.50 -14.64
CA GLU A 227 -26.93 10.37 -14.25
C GLU A 227 -26.39 11.74 -13.81
N ASP A 228 -27.22 12.78 -13.86
CA ASP A 228 -27.00 14.09 -13.26
C ASP A 228 -27.61 14.10 -11.86
N ILE A 229 -26.86 13.52 -10.88
CA ILE A 229 -27.35 13.31 -9.52
C ILE A 229 -27.56 14.66 -8.82
N HIS A 230 -26.64 15.62 -9.02
CA HIS A 230 -26.75 16.97 -8.48
C HIS A 230 -26.74 17.99 -9.63
N PRO A 231 -27.92 18.35 -10.16
CA PRO A 231 -28.00 19.28 -11.27
C PRO A 231 -27.34 20.62 -11.01
N GLY A 232 -26.42 21.02 -11.90
CA GLY A 232 -25.69 22.28 -11.82
C GLY A 232 -24.18 22.10 -11.75
N LEU A 233 -23.46 23.19 -11.43
CA LEU A 233 -22.00 23.21 -11.45
C LEU A 233 -21.33 22.59 -10.22
N GLU A 234 -22.07 22.37 -9.15
CA GLU A 234 -21.49 21.81 -7.92
C GLU A 234 -21.21 20.31 -8.05
N GLY A 235 -22.11 19.59 -8.74
CA GLY A 235 -21.99 18.15 -8.93
C GLY A 235 -22.20 17.31 -7.66
N SER A 236 -22.41 16.02 -7.82
CA SER A 236 -22.69 15.12 -6.70
C SER A 236 -21.44 14.63 -5.95
N GLU A 237 -20.24 14.89 -6.49
CA GLU A 237 -18.95 14.51 -5.91
C GLU A 237 -18.93 13.03 -5.41
N PRO A 238 -19.10 12.03 -6.28
CA PRO A 238 -19.18 10.64 -5.87
C PRO A 238 -17.89 10.17 -5.17
N GLN A 239 -18.02 9.46 -4.05
CA GLN A 239 -16.90 8.96 -3.25
C GLN A 239 -17.09 7.50 -2.84
N SER A 240 -15.97 6.85 -2.45
CA SER A 240 -15.99 5.47 -1.94
C SER A 240 -16.62 4.49 -2.92
N LEU A 241 -16.33 4.62 -4.22
CA LEU A 241 -16.82 3.74 -5.27
C LEU A 241 -16.44 2.29 -4.94
N THR A 242 -17.44 1.45 -4.71
CA THR A 242 -17.23 0.08 -4.25
C THR A 242 -18.10 -0.90 -5.04
N ARG A 243 -17.46 -1.91 -5.62
CA ARG A 243 -18.16 -3.01 -6.28
C ARG A 243 -18.75 -3.96 -5.25
N VAL A 244 -20.04 -4.28 -5.39
CA VAL A 244 -20.73 -5.31 -4.61
C VAL A 244 -21.50 -6.21 -5.59
N GLY A 245 -21.01 -7.42 -5.79
CA GLY A 245 -21.55 -8.29 -6.84
C GLY A 245 -21.45 -7.66 -8.24
N GLY A 246 -22.58 -7.45 -8.89
CA GLY A 246 -22.70 -6.80 -10.22
C GLY A 246 -23.06 -5.32 -10.19
N LEU A 247 -23.11 -4.70 -9.01
CA LEU A 247 -23.50 -3.31 -8.82
C LEU A 247 -22.31 -2.47 -8.30
N LEU A 248 -22.36 -1.19 -8.57
CA LEU A 248 -21.54 -0.18 -7.91
C LEU A 248 -22.33 0.45 -6.76
N PHE A 249 -21.72 0.60 -5.60
CA PHE A 249 -22.21 1.43 -4.50
C PHE A 249 -21.24 2.58 -4.25
N PHE A 250 -21.76 3.71 -3.87
CA PHE A 250 -20.97 4.93 -3.63
C PHE A 250 -21.73 5.91 -2.75
N SER A 251 -21.05 6.92 -2.24
CA SER A 251 -21.70 8.05 -1.57
C SER A 251 -21.73 9.25 -2.50
N ALA A 252 -22.85 9.96 -2.57
CA ALA A 252 -23.03 11.15 -3.39
C ALA A 252 -23.97 12.15 -2.72
N ASP A 253 -23.88 13.42 -3.13
CA ASP A 253 -24.73 14.52 -2.66
C ASP A 253 -25.65 14.96 -3.80
N ASP A 254 -26.97 14.96 -3.58
CA ASP A 254 -27.95 15.40 -4.60
C ASP A 254 -28.36 16.88 -4.46
N GLY A 255 -27.72 17.60 -3.53
CA GLY A 255 -28.06 19.00 -3.25
C GLY A 255 -29.33 19.18 -2.42
N GLY A 256 -30.04 18.10 -2.09
CA GLY A 256 -31.31 18.12 -1.36
C GLY A 256 -31.26 17.31 -0.07
N THR A 257 -30.92 16.02 -0.16
CA THR A 257 -30.81 15.12 1.00
C THR A 257 -29.41 15.12 1.61
N GLY A 258 -28.44 15.79 0.97
CA GLY A 258 -27.03 15.76 1.33
C GLY A 258 -26.35 14.46 0.88
N ARG A 259 -25.19 14.18 1.45
CA ARG A 259 -24.38 13.01 1.07
C ARG A 259 -24.94 11.73 1.64
N GLU A 260 -25.50 10.89 0.79
CA GLU A 260 -26.17 9.65 1.11
C GLU A 260 -25.62 8.45 0.32
N LEU A 261 -26.16 7.24 0.57
CA LEU A 261 -25.77 6.02 -0.14
C LEU A 261 -26.54 5.90 -1.45
N TYR A 262 -25.81 5.78 -2.55
CA TYR A 262 -26.30 5.53 -3.90
C TYR A 262 -25.84 4.16 -4.41
N ARG A 263 -26.57 3.63 -5.41
CA ARG A 263 -26.12 2.48 -6.20
C ARG A 263 -26.28 2.76 -7.69
N SER A 264 -25.56 2.00 -8.51
CA SER A 264 -25.66 2.06 -9.97
C SER A 264 -25.41 0.69 -10.61
N ASP A 265 -26.11 0.36 -11.67
CA ASP A 265 -25.81 -0.72 -12.60
C ASP A 265 -25.18 -0.18 -13.90
N GLY A 266 -24.91 1.12 -13.97
CA GLY A 266 -24.38 1.83 -15.13
C GLY A 266 -25.45 2.35 -16.08
N THR A 267 -26.75 2.25 -15.74
CA THR A 267 -27.84 2.92 -16.44
C THR A 267 -28.42 4.06 -15.59
N GLU A 268 -29.10 5.01 -16.22
CA GLU A 268 -29.79 6.10 -15.54
C GLU A 268 -30.87 5.54 -14.58
N GLU A 269 -31.72 4.64 -15.07
CA GLU A 269 -32.78 4.02 -14.26
C GLU A 269 -32.25 3.14 -13.11
N GLY A 270 -31.06 2.56 -13.28
CA GLY A 270 -30.41 1.74 -12.26
C GLY A 270 -29.56 2.51 -11.26
N THR A 271 -29.45 3.85 -11.45
CA THR A 271 -28.67 4.76 -10.58
C THR A 271 -29.63 5.59 -9.73
N PHE A 272 -29.60 5.37 -8.42
CA PHE A 272 -30.52 6.08 -7.53
C PHE A 272 -30.06 6.07 -6.07
N LEU A 273 -30.62 7.00 -5.28
CA LEU A 273 -30.52 7.03 -3.83
C LEU A 273 -31.09 5.73 -3.24
N VAL A 274 -30.26 4.94 -2.56
CA VAL A 274 -30.71 3.69 -1.95
C VAL A 274 -31.65 3.99 -0.78
N LYS A 275 -31.24 4.94 0.07
CA LYS A 275 -32.02 5.37 1.22
C LYS A 275 -31.46 6.68 1.78
N ASP A 276 -32.33 7.62 2.09
CA ASP A 276 -32.02 8.73 2.97
C ASP A 276 -31.95 8.21 4.41
N LEU A 277 -30.73 8.11 4.95
CA LEU A 277 -30.48 7.57 6.30
C LEU A 277 -30.71 8.62 7.39
N LEU A 278 -30.72 9.90 7.01
CA LEU A 278 -30.78 11.03 7.94
C LEU A 278 -31.76 12.12 7.47
N PRO A 279 -33.07 11.82 7.36
CA PRO A 279 -34.07 12.67 6.68
C PRO A 279 -34.24 14.09 7.23
N VAL A 280 -33.64 14.42 8.37
CA VAL A 280 -33.76 15.74 9.03
C VAL A 280 -32.44 16.50 9.11
N ALA A 281 -31.40 15.99 8.45
CA ALA A 281 -30.06 16.56 8.50
C ALA A 281 -29.36 16.43 7.16
N PRO A 282 -28.34 17.26 6.88
CA PRO A 282 -27.80 17.41 5.53
C PRO A 282 -27.00 16.22 4.98
N SER A 283 -26.58 15.24 5.78
CA SER A 283 -25.74 14.14 5.27
C SER A 283 -25.54 13.01 6.27
N SER A 284 -25.71 11.76 5.86
CA SER A 284 -25.33 10.59 6.68
C SER A 284 -23.85 10.21 6.50
N THR A 285 -23.20 10.73 5.48
CA THR A 285 -21.77 10.51 5.17
C THR A 285 -21.35 9.04 5.17
N PRO A 286 -21.89 8.19 4.27
CA PRO A 286 -21.52 6.79 4.17
C PRO A 286 -20.03 6.64 3.82
N ARG A 287 -19.34 5.76 4.56
CA ARG A 287 -17.91 5.50 4.43
C ARG A 287 -17.57 4.05 4.71
N LEU A 288 -16.35 3.62 4.40
CA LEU A 288 -15.86 2.25 4.62
C LEU A 288 -16.77 1.20 3.95
N LEU A 289 -17.21 1.48 2.74
CA LEU A 289 -18.04 0.57 1.96
C LEU A 289 -17.28 -0.74 1.72
N THR A 290 -17.87 -1.87 2.10
CA THR A 290 -17.20 -3.18 2.08
C THR A 290 -18.18 -4.25 1.60
N ASP A 291 -17.79 -5.02 0.58
CA ASP A 291 -18.54 -6.18 0.10
C ASP A 291 -18.27 -7.39 0.99
N LEU A 292 -19.32 -8.04 1.44
CA LEU A 292 -19.25 -9.37 2.05
C LEU A 292 -20.32 -10.26 1.40
N GLY A 293 -19.90 -11.13 0.51
CA GLY A 293 -20.78 -12.11 -0.14
C GLY A 293 -21.94 -11.50 -0.93
N GLY A 294 -21.75 -10.34 -1.58
CA GLY A 294 -22.78 -9.64 -2.33
C GLY A 294 -23.72 -8.75 -1.49
N THR A 295 -23.40 -8.57 -0.21
CA THR A 295 -24.08 -7.63 0.69
C THR A 295 -23.12 -6.50 1.04
N LEU A 296 -23.57 -5.26 0.89
CA LEU A 296 -22.79 -4.09 1.30
C LEU A 296 -22.86 -3.92 2.82
N PHE A 297 -21.71 -3.69 3.44
CA PHE A 297 -21.58 -3.17 4.81
C PHE A 297 -20.87 -1.82 4.78
N PHE A 298 -21.27 -0.91 5.65
CA PHE A 298 -20.71 0.44 5.68
C PHE A 298 -20.95 1.13 7.03
N SER A 299 -20.22 2.22 7.25
CA SER A 299 -20.39 3.10 8.40
C SER A 299 -21.07 4.39 7.94
N ALA A 300 -22.12 4.82 8.64
CA ALA A 300 -22.81 6.08 8.37
C ALA A 300 -23.41 6.66 9.65
N LEU A 301 -23.69 7.97 9.66
CA LEU A 301 -24.38 8.63 10.77
C LEU A 301 -25.84 8.17 10.85
N ASP A 302 -26.33 8.01 12.07
CA ASP A 302 -27.73 7.74 12.37
C ASP A 302 -28.48 9.00 12.84
N ALA A 303 -29.74 8.87 13.13
CA ALA A 303 -30.60 9.96 13.59
C ALA A 303 -30.16 10.64 14.92
N GLN A 304 -29.17 10.10 15.62
CA GLN A 304 -28.52 10.67 16.79
C GLN A 304 -27.16 11.31 16.45
N PHE A 305 -26.82 11.45 15.16
CA PHE A 305 -25.54 11.97 14.66
C PHE A 305 -24.34 11.17 15.18
N LYS A 306 -24.52 9.86 15.33
CA LYS A 306 -23.45 8.93 15.70
C LYS A 306 -23.20 7.96 14.55
N TYR A 307 -21.93 7.66 14.32
CA TYR A 307 -21.61 6.60 13.39
C TYR A 307 -22.15 5.26 13.89
N ALA A 308 -22.71 4.52 12.97
CA ALA A 308 -23.26 3.19 13.19
C ALA A 308 -22.82 2.25 12.06
N LEU A 309 -22.83 0.95 12.33
CA LEU A 309 -22.68 -0.08 11.30
C LEU A 309 -24.04 -0.31 10.63
N TRP A 310 -24.03 -0.26 9.29
CA TRP A 310 -25.17 -0.51 8.43
C TRP A 310 -24.90 -1.65 7.46
N ARG A 311 -25.96 -2.28 6.99
CA ARG A 311 -25.92 -3.19 5.83
C ARG A 311 -26.93 -2.80 4.78
N SER A 312 -26.70 -3.19 3.52
CA SER A 312 -27.60 -2.96 2.40
C SER A 312 -27.51 -4.09 1.37
N ASP A 313 -28.65 -4.48 0.82
CA ASP A 313 -28.75 -5.31 -0.40
C ASP A 313 -29.02 -4.46 -1.66
N GLY A 314 -28.94 -3.14 -1.52
CA GLY A 314 -29.21 -2.17 -2.57
C GLY A 314 -30.67 -1.74 -2.66
N THR A 315 -31.54 -2.16 -1.73
CA THR A 315 -32.91 -1.67 -1.60
C THR A 315 -33.09 -0.83 -0.33
N ALA A 316 -34.10 0.03 -0.29
CA ALA A 316 -34.41 0.83 0.89
C ALA A 316 -34.82 -0.03 2.10
N GLU A 317 -35.55 -1.12 1.86
CA GLU A 317 -36.01 -2.07 2.87
C GLU A 317 -34.86 -2.92 3.40
N GLY A 318 -33.94 -3.36 2.53
CA GLY A 318 -32.75 -4.13 2.91
C GLY A 318 -31.65 -3.30 3.54
N THR A 319 -31.75 -1.95 3.45
CA THR A 319 -30.81 -1.04 4.07
C THR A 319 -31.22 -0.75 5.51
N ARG A 320 -30.46 -1.29 6.48
CA ARG A 320 -30.78 -1.21 7.91
C ARG A 320 -29.53 -1.07 8.78
N LYS A 321 -29.71 -0.39 9.90
CA LYS A 321 -28.71 -0.28 10.96
C LYS A 321 -28.59 -1.62 11.71
N LEU A 322 -27.36 -2.06 11.94
CA LEU A 322 -27.02 -3.26 12.71
C LEU A 322 -26.66 -2.93 14.16
N ALA A 323 -25.76 -1.97 14.36
CA ALA A 323 -25.24 -1.64 15.67
C ALA A 323 -24.70 -0.20 15.72
N ASN A 324 -24.71 0.40 16.92
CA ASN A 324 -24.12 1.71 17.17
C ASN A 324 -22.61 1.55 17.38
N LEU A 325 -21.83 1.46 16.29
CA LEU A 325 -20.40 1.24 16.28
C LEU A 325 -19.72 2.31 15.43
N ASP A 326 -18.82 3.08 16.03
CA ASP A 326 -17.94 4.02 15.30
C ASP A 326 -16.75 3.24 14.73
N ALA A 327 -16.96 2.62 13.57
CA ALA A 327 -15.93 1.85 12.89
C ALA A 327 -14.91 2.78 12.22
N GLU A 328 -13.63 2.44 12.37
CA GLU A 328 -12.49 3.07 11.69
C GLU A 328 -11.99 2.23 10.52
N THR A 329 -12.19 0.92 10.57
CA THR A 329 -11.82 -0.03 9.52
C THR A 329 -12.88 -1.12 9.43
N LEU A 330 -13.22 -1.52 8.22
CA LEU A 330 -14.07 -2.67 7.90
C LEU A 330 -13.29 -3.59 6.96
N VAL A 331 -13.28 -4.88 7.26
CA VAL A 331 -12.63 -5.89 6.42
C VAL A 331 -13.50 -7.14 6.37
N ALA A 332 -13.74 -7.65 5.17
CA ALA A 332 -14.33 -8.97 4.96
C ALA A 332 -13.22 -10.03 5.04
N TRP A 333 -13.43 -11.05 5.88
CA TRP A 333 -12.55 -12.20 5.97
C TRP A 333 -13.37 -13.48 6.13
N SER A 334 -13.19 -14.41 5.21
CA SER A 334 -14.12 -15.52 5.02
C SER A 334 -15.57 -15.02 4.86
N ASP A 335 -16.53 -15.55 5.55
CA ASP A 335 -17.95 -15.13 5.51
C ASP A 335 -18.32 -14.19 6.66
N THR A 336 -17.36 -13.45 7.20
CA THR A 336 -17.54 -12.61 8.39
C THR A 336 -16.90 -11.23 8.18
N LEU A 337 -17.60 -10.20 8.61
CA LEU A 337 -17.07 -8.83 8.65
C LEU A 337 -16.33 -8.61 9.97
N TYR A 338 -15.16 -8.02 9.90
CA TYR A 338 -14.36 -7.59 11.06
C TYR A 338 -14.20 -6.08 11.08
N LEU A 339 -14.22 -5.51 12.28
CA LEU A 339 -14.24 -4.07 12.48
C LEU A 339 -13.23 -3.67 13.56
N ALA A 340 -12.43 -2.65 13.27
CA ALA A 340 -11.78 -1.87 14.31
C ALA A 340 -12.72 -0.73 14.70
N VAL A 341 -13.14 -0.70 15.95
CA VAL A 341 -14.16 0.22 16.47
C VAL A 341 -13.57 1.14 17.51
N ARG A 342 -13.85 2.43 17.39
CA ARG A 342 -13.54 3.42 18.44
C ARG A 342 -14.51 3.26 19.59
N THR A 343 -13.96 3.11 20.80
CA THR A 343 -14.73 3.03 22.04
C THR A 343 -14.76 4.36 22.79
N MET A 344 -15.60 4.47 23.81
CA MET A 344 -15.65 5.68 24.64
C MET A 344 -14.26 5.99 25.22
N GLY A 345 -13.88 7.27 25.23
CA GLY A 345 -12.58 7.71 25.75
C GLY A 345 -11.39 7.41 24.84
N TRP A 346 -11.62 7.21 23.54
CA TRP A 346 -10.59 6.99 22.51
C TRP A 346 -9.90 5.62 22.53
N GLY A 347 -10.46 4.63 23.24
CA GLY A 347 -9.99 3.23 23.14
C GLY A 347 -10.30 2.60 21.79
N ARG A 348 -9.81 1.38 21.57
CA ARG A 348 -10.07 0.58 20.37
C ARG A 348 -10.46 -0.83 20.72
N ALA A 349 -11.42 -1.37 20.00
CA ALA A 349 -11.86 -2.76 20.14
C ALA A 349 -12.01 -3.45 18.79
N LEU A 350 -11.76 -4.74 18.76
CA LEU A 350 -12.06 -5.61 17.61
C LEU A 350 -13.48 -6.17 17.77
N TRP A 351 -14.27 -6.02 16.72
CA TRP A 351 -15.62 -6.56 16.60
C TRP A 351 -15.72 -7.47 15.37
N LYS A 352 -16.72 -8.35 15.36
CA LYS A 352 -17.14 -9.07 14.18
C LYS A 352 -18.64 -8.98 13.97
N SER A 353 -19.09 -9.24 12.73
CA SER A 353 -20.50 -9.30 12.36
C SER A 353 -20.75 -10.35 11.28
N ASP A 354 -21.79 -11.15 11.44
CA ASP A 354 -22.35 -12.04 10.43
C ASP A 354 -23.45 -11.36 9.58
N GLY A 355 -23.64 -10.07 9.77
CA GLY A 355 -24.71 -9.28 9.12
C GLY A 355 -26.03 -9.28 9.88
N THR A 356 -26.07 -9.81 11.10
CA THR A 356 -27.20 -9.66 12.02
C THR A 356 -26.83 -8.80 13.23
N ALA A 357 -27.82 -8.24 13.92
CA ALA A 357 -27.57 -7.48 15.14
C ALA A 357 -27.04 -8.38 16.26
N GLU A 358 -27.57 -9.60 16.37
CA GLU A 358 -27.18 -10.61 17.35
C GLU A 358 -25.77 -11.15 17.12
N GLY A 359 -25.38 -11.32 15.84
CA GLY A 359 -24.03 -11.79 15.45
C GLY A 359 -23.00 -10.66 15.40
N THR A 360 -23.41 -9.42 15.70
CA THR A 360 -22.48 -8.29 15.81
C THR A 360 -21.97 -8.19 17.25
N ILE A 361 -20.78 -8.75 17.51
CA ILE A 361 -20.23 -8.92 18.85
C ILE A 361 -18.79 -8.42 18.96
N GLN A 362 -18.41 -7.97 20.17
CA GLN A 362 -17.03 -7.62 20.49
C GLN A 362 -16.19 -8.88 20.71
N LEU A 363 -15.01 -8.93 20.09
CA LEU A 363 -14.03 -10.00 20.26
C LEU A 363 -13.02 -9.67 21.36
N SER A 364 -12.47 -8.46 21.34
CA SER A 364 -11.44 -8.04 22.29
C SER A 364 -11.40 -6.52 22.41
N GLU A 365 -10.97 -6.02 23.55
CA GLU A 365 -10.48 -4.66 23.71
C GLU A 365 -9.00 -4.65 23.28
N LEU A 366 -8.64 -3.79 22.32
CA LEU A 366 -7.28 -3.71 21.78
C LEU A 366 -6.45 -2.65 22.50
N LEU A 367 -7.06 -1.50 22.77
CA LEU A 367 -6.45 -0.36 23.46
C LEU A 367 -7.41 0.23 24.48
N PRO A 368 -6.92 0.54 25.69
CA PRO A 368 -7.74 1.12 26.74
C PRO A 368 -8.17 2.56 26.39
N PRO A 369 -9.17 3.10 27.07
CA PRO A 369 -9.53 4.52 26.99
C PRO A 369 -8.34 5.44 27.23
N GLN A 370 -8.37 6.67 26.65
CA GLN A 370 -7.35 7.71 26.73
C GLN A 370 -6.10 7.52 25.83
N THR A 371 -6.13 6.60 24.89
CA THR A 371 -5.08 6.46 23.86
C THR A 371 -5.36 7.44 22.72
N THR A 372 -4.74 8.63 22.74
CA THR A 372 -5.09 9.75 21.84
C THR A 372 -4.59 9.60 20.41
N THR A 373 -3.51 8.85 20.20
CA THR A 373 -2.92 8.60 18.89
C THR A 373 -2.86 7.10 18.64
N ALA A 374 -3.97 6.53 18.20
CA ALA A 374 -4.09 5.10 17.97
C ALA A 374 -4.53 4.81 16.53
N SER A 375 -3.95 3.80 15.94
CA SER A 375 -4.43 3.23 14.67
C SER A 375 -4.52 1.70 14.76
N VAL A 376 -5.48 1.13 14.05
CA VAL A 376 -5.64 -0.33 13.91
C VAL A 376 -5.75 -0.65 12.43
N LEU A 377 -4.81 -1.45 11.94
CA LEU A 377 -4.85 -2.00 10.59
C LEU A 377 -5.25 -3.47 10.69
N LEU A 378 -6.29 -3.86 10.00
CA LEU A 378 -6.73 -5.24 9.85
C LEU A 378 -6.12 -5.83 8.57
N ALA A 379 -5.48 -6.98 8.68
CA ALA A 379 -4.85 -7.68 7.57
C ALA A 379 -5.38 -9.13 7.54
N PRO A 380 -6.42 -9.40 6.75
CA PRO A 380 -6.93 -10.76 6.57
C PRO A 380 -5.87 -11.62 5.88
N THR A 381 -5.76 -12.86 6.35
CA THR A 381 -4.88 -13.88 5.81
C THR A 381 -5.67 -15.15 5.50
N ASP A 382 -5.03 -16.20 5.00
CA ASP A 382 -5.73 -17.45 4.67
C ASP A 382 -6.30 -18.15 5.91
N THR A 383 -5.65 -18.00 7.08
CA THR A 383 -5.97 -18.79 8.29
C THR A 383 -6.33 -17.95 9.51
N THR A 384 -5.88 -16.70 9.56
CA THR A 384 -6.05 -15.80 10.72
C THR A 384 -6.30 -14.37 10.28
N LEU A 385 -6.88 -13.56 11.14
CA LEU A 385 -6.91 -12.11 10.99
C LEU A 385 -5.73 -11.53 11.77
N ALA A 386 -4.72 -11.04 11.09
CA ALA A 386 -3.63 -10.31 11.72
C ALA A 386 -4.00 -8.84 11.91
N LEU A 387 -3.52 -8.23 13.00
CA LEU A 387 -3.77 -6.83 13.27
C LEU A 387 -2.47 -6.13 13.68
N TRP A 388 -2.26 -4.95 13.11
CA TRP A 388 -1.33 -3.98 13.69
C TRP A 388 -2.10 -3.00 14.55
N VAL A 389 -1.75 -2.92 15.82
CA VAL A 389 -2.33 -2.00 16.80
C VAL A 389 -1.23 -1.05 17.26
N GLU A 390 -1.39 0.24 16.98
CA GLU A 390 -0.42 1.28 17.32
C GLU A 390 -1.02 2.23 18.36
N ASP A 391 -0.33 2.48 19.44
CA ASP A 391 -0.77 3.37 20.51
C ASP A 391 0.11 4.62 20.63
N GLY A 392 0.80 5.01 19.61
CA GLY A 392 1.55 6.26 19.52
C GLY A 392 2.59 6.54 20.64
N ALA A 393 2.38 6.03 21.83
CA ALA A 393 3.23 6.24 23.01
C ALA A 393 4.11 5.03 23.34
N GLN A 394 3.59 3.81 23.15
CA GLN A 394 4.26 2.55 23.50
C GLN A 394 4.76 1.78 22.29
N GLY A 395 4.40 2.21 21.10
CA GLY A 395 4.81 1.57 19.85
C GLY A 395 3.68 0.82 19.17
N ARG A 396 4.04 -0.26 18.49
CA ARG A 396 3.15 -1.07 17.68
C ARG A 396 3.11 -2.50 18.21
N ALA A 397 1.93 -3.09 18.29
CA ALA A 397 1.73 -4.49 18.66
C ALA A 397 1.16 -5.30 17.50
N LEU A 398 1.67 -6.50 17.29
CA LEU A 398 1.02 -7.51 16.47
C LEU A 398 -0.02 -8.24 17.32
N TRP A 399 -1.22 -8.37 16.79
CA TRP A 399 -2.30 -9.19 17.30
C TRP A 399 -2.70 -10.21 16.26
N SER A 400 -3.27 -11.31 16.69
CA SER A 400 -3.85 -12.35 15.85
C SER A 400 -5.22 -12.71 16.37
N SER A 401 -6.14 -13.05 15.45
CA SER A 401 -7.48 -13.49 15.80
C SER A 401 -7.92 -14.65 14.88
N ASP A 402 -8.49 -15.70 15.48
CA ASP A 402 -9.20 -16.77 14.78
C ASP A 402 -10.70 -16.49 14.62
N GLY A 403 -11.13 -15.26 14.96
CA GLY A 403 -12.52 -14.84 14.95
C GLY A 403 -13.31 -15.21 16.22
N THR A 404 -12.64 -15.66 17.27
CA THR A 404 -13.24 -15.91 18.58
C THR A 404 -12.63 -15.01 19.66
N PRO A 405 -13.38 -14.68 20.75
CA PRO A 405 -12.81 -13.92 21.85
C PRO A 405 -11.56 -14.57 22.49
N PRO A 406 -11.55 -15.91 22.78
CA PRO A 406 -10.35 -16.54 23.33
C PRO A 406 -9.18 -16.63 22.35
N GLY A 407 -9.45 -16.68 21.05
CA GLY A 407 -8.44 -16.76 20.00
C GLY A 407 -7.97 -15.39 19.51
N THR A 408 -8.46 -14.28 20.12
CA THR A 408 -7.97 -12.93 19.82
C THR A 408 -6.90 -12.54 20.83
N LEU A 409 -5.64 -12.56 20.40
CA LEU A 409 -4.46 -12.49 21.29
C LEU A 409 -3.51 -11.38 20.86
N ARG A 410 -2.91 -10.70 21.84
CA ARG A 410 -1.73 -9.87 21.62
C ARG A 410 -0.51 -10.78 21.48
N VAL A 411 0.10 -10.77 20.31
CA VAL A 411 1.15 -11.70 19.94
C VAL A 411 2.52 -11.18 20.37
N ARG A 412 2.85 -9.93 19.98
CA ARG A 412 4.15 -9.34 20.28
C ARG A 412 4.16 -7.83 20.15
N ASP A 413 4.98 -7.18 20.97
CA ASP A 413 5.26 -5.75 20.91
C ASP A 413 6.49 -5.45 20.05
N PHE A 414 6.38 -4.40 19.25
CA PHE A 414 7.45 -3.87 18.43
C PHE A 414 7.62 -2.38 18.72
N SER A 415 8.87 -1.91 18.72
CA SER A 415 9.15 -0.50 18.91
C SER A 415 8.78 0.32 17.69
N THR A 416 8.36 1.57 17.92
CA THR A 416 8.38 2.58 16.86
C THR A 416 9.83 3.04 16.70
N SER A 417 10.51 2.64 15.63
CA SER A 417 11.85 3.16 15.38
C SER A 417 11.74 4.64 15.04
N THR A 418 12.38 5.49 15.83
CA THR A 418 12.45 6.94 15.62
C THR A 418 13.33 7.33 14.42
N ARG A 419 13.81 6.37 13.63
CA ARG A 419 14.83 6.61 12.58
C ARG A 419 14.37 6.50 11.13
N SER A 420 13.15 6.06 10.83
CA SER A 420 12.64 6.18 9.46
C SER A 420 11.13 6.20 9.41
N ASN A 421 10.59 7.21 8.75
CA ASN A 421 9.19 7.25 8.30
C ASN A 421 8.89 6.18 7.21
N ASP A 422 9.84 5.29 6.91
CA ASP A 422 9.79 4.39 5.76
C ASP A 422 9.07 3.06 6.04
N PHE A 423 8.65 2.81 7.30
CA PHE A 423 7.96 1.58 7.68
C PHE A 423 6.48 1.79 8.06
N ILE A 424 5.87 2.87 7.56
CA ILE A 424 4.43 3.06 7.70
C ILE A 424 3.74 1.96 6.89
N ALA A 425 3.12 1.01 7.59
CA ALA A 425 2.34 -0.09 7.05
C ALA A 425 3.11 -1.05 6.11
N ALA A 426 4.19 -1.67 6.61
CA ALA A 426 4.71 -2.85 5.93
C ALA A 426 3.57 -3.89 5.84
N PRO A 427 3.15 -4.32 4.64
CA PRO A 427 2.07 -5.28 4.51
C PRO A 427 2.46 -6.57 5.24
N ILE A 428 1.52 -7.13 5.98
CA ILE A 428 1.63 -8.51 6.44
C ILE A 428 1.33 -9.38 5.21
N LEU A 429 2.22 -10.30 4.91
CA LEU A 429 2.02 -11.27 3.84
C LEU A 429 1.80 -12.64 4.45
N ASP A 430 0.70 -13.30 4.10
CA ASP A 430 0.45 -14.69 4.44
C ASP A 430 1.06 -15.61 3.38
N ILE A 431 1.81 -16.61 3.83
CA ILE A 431 2.34 -17.68 3.00
C ILE A 431 2.02 -18.99 3.69
N GLU A 432 0.98 -19.66 3.18
CA GLU A 432 0.56 -20.98 3.69
C GLU A 432 0.31 -21.00 5.21
N GLY A 433 -0.36 -19.95 5.72
CA GLY A 433 -0.68 -19.80 7.14
C GLY A 433 0.46 -19.25 7.99
N THR A 434 1.58 -18.84 7.38
CA THR A 434 2.67 -18.17 8.07
C THR A 434 2.70 -16.68 7.67
N LEU A 435 2.59 -15.81 8.64
CA LEU A 435 2.66 -14.37 8.47
C LEU A 435 4.10 -13.91 8.33
N PHE A 436 4.41 -13.12 7.31
CA PHE A 436 5.70 -12.45 7.15
C PHE A 436 5.50 -10.94 7.20
N PHE A 437 6.34 -10.26 7.94
CA PHE A 437 6.26 -8.80 8.13
C PHE A 437 7.60 -8.21 8.55
N VAL A 438 7.73 -6.90 8.41
CA VAL A 438 8.86 -6.17 8.97
C VAL A 438 8.47 -5.63 10.34
N GLY A 439 9.23 -6.03 11.36
CA GLY A 439 9.06 -5.58 12.74
C GLY A 439 10.34 -4.96 13.27
N SER A 440 10.23 -3.93 14.12
CA SER A 440 11.38 -3.27 14.73
C SER A 440 11.44 -3.55 16.23
N THR A 441 12.61 -3.94 16.72
CA THR A 441 12.88 -4.02 18.16
C THR A 441 14.07 -3.14 18.53
N PRO A 442 14.19 -2.72 19.82
CA PRO A 442 15.33 -1.91 20.25
C PRO A 442 16.69 -2.57 19.99
N GLU A 443 16.72 -3.92 20.03
CA GLU A 443 17.96 -4.70 19.93
C GLU A 443 18.36 -4.93 18.47
N ALA A 444 17.38 -5.31 17.61
CA ALA A 444 17.65 -5.75 16.24
C ALA A 444 17.35 -4.68 15.18
N GLY A 445 16.60 -3.62 15.53
CA GLY A 445 16.13 -2.66 14.53
C GLY A 445 14.97 -3.19 13.68
N GLY A 446 14.86 -2.74 12.44
CA GLY A 446 13.80 -3.15 11.50
C GLY A 446 14.19 -4.41 10.73
N GLU A 447 13.63 -5.55 11.08
CA GLU A 447 14.00 -6.87 10.59
C GLU A 447 12.84 -7.67 10.02
N LEU A 448 13.14 -8.77 9.32
CA LEU A 448 12.13 -9.71 8.83
C LEU A 448 11.72 -10.67 9.95
N TRP A 449 10.44 -10.68 10.25
CA TRP A 449 9.79 -11.56 11.21
C TRP A 449 8.82 -12.51 10.52
N LYS A 450 8.58 -13.67 11.16
CA LYS A 450 7.48 -14.55 10.83
C LYS A 450 6.66 -14.89 12.07
N SER A 451 5.39 -15.24 11.86
CA SER A 451 4.46 -15.62 12.91
C SER A 451 3.45 -16.66 12.40
N ASP A 452 3.11 -17.62 13.23
CA ASP A 452 1.98 -18.52 13.06
C ASP A 452 0.71 -18.01 13.79
N GLY A 453 0.74 -16.74 14.22
CA GLY A 453 -0.33 -16.13 15.00
C GLY A 453 -0.20 -16.32 16.52
N THR A 454 0.83 -17.03 16.99
CA THR A 454 1.10 -17.23 18.41
C THR A 454 2.34 -16.45 18.87
N PRO A 455 2.46 -16.12 20.19
CA PRO A 455 3.67 -15.51 20.74
C PRO A 455 4.93 -16.35 20.52
N GLU A 456 4.82 -17.67 20.71
CA GLU A 456 5.93 -18.61 20.59
C GLU A 456 6.39 -18.80 19.15
N GLY A 457 5.44 -18.80 18.20
CA GLY A 457 5.71 -18.91 16.77
C GLY A 457 6.08 -17.60 16.11
N THR A 458 6.06 -16.47 16.87
CA THR A 458 6.48 -15.16 16.36
C THR A 458 7.98 -14.98 16.60
N VAL A 459 8.77 -15.23 15.57
CA VAL A 459 10.22 -15.28 15.64
C VAL A 459 10.89 -14.42 14.56
N LEU A 460 12.09 -13.94 14.89
CA LEU A 460 12.97 -13.28 13.93
C LEU A 460 13.42 -14.31 12.88
N VAL A 461 13.19 -14.04 11.61
CA VAL A 461 13.69 -14.92 10.53
C VAL A 461 15.19 -14.74 10.37
N LYS A 462 15.63 -13.48 10.28
CA LYS A 462 17.05 -13.14 10.15
C LYS A 462 17.29 -11.71 10.61
N ASP A 463 18.36 -11.50 11.38
CA ASP A 463 18.88 -10.18 11.67
C ASP A 463 19.77 -9.74 10.50
N LEU A 464 19.29 -8.74 9.75
CA LEU A 464 19.95 -8.21 8.55
C LEU A 464 20.96 -7.11 8.89
N LEU A 465 20.87 -6.57 10.12
CA LEU A 465 21.70 -5.46 10.60
C LEU A 465 22.90 -5.92 11.43
N LEU A 466 22.96 -7.20 11.83
CA LEU A 466 24.17 -7.74 12.50
C LEU A 466 25.33 -7.85 11.51
N ALA A 467 26.54 -7.54 11.99
CA ALA A 467 27.75 -7.87 11.26
C ALA A 467 27.82 -9.40 11.06
N PRO A 468 28.35 -9.91 9.92
CA PRO A 468 28.55 -11.34 9.76
C PRO A 468 29.35 -11.87 10.94
N GLU A 469 28.88 -12.96 11.55
CA GLU A 469 29.64 -13.63 12.62
C GLU A 469 31.07 -13.81 12.14
N ALA A 470 32.02 -13.32 12.93
CA ALA A 470 33.44 -13.57 12.65
C ALA A 470 33.61 -15.08 12.47
N PRO A 471 34.32 -15.55 11.44
CA PRO A 471 34.54 -16.97 11.25
C PRO A 471 35.06 -17.56 12.57
N THR A 472 34.37 -18.58 13.08
CA THR A 472 34.80 -19.29 14.26
C THR A 472 36.26 -19.64 14.07
N PRO A 473 37.16 -19.25 14.99
CA PRO A 473 38.56 -19.60 14.84
C PRO A 473 38.66 -21.12 14.73
N SER A 474 39.21 -21.59 13.60
CA SER A 474 39.53 -23.01 13.43
C SER A 474 40.38 -23.45 14.62
N PRO A 475 40.11 -24.61 15.24
CA PRO A 475 40.90 -25.09 16.35
C PRO A 475 42.35 -25.14 15.90
N SER A 476 43.19 -24.37 16.59
CA SER A 476 44.63 -24.38 16.41
C SER A 476 45.14 -25.82 16.54
N PRO A 477 46.00 -26.34 15.65
CA PRO A 477 46.57 -27.65 15.81
C PRO A 477 47.34 -27.67 17.14
N SER A 478 46.98 -28.59 17.99
CA SER A 478 47.67 -28.85 19.25
C SER A 478 49.11 -29.27 18.97
N TRP A 479 50.07 -28.43 19.26
CA TRP A 479 51.45 -28.80 19.32
C TRP A 479 51.72 -29.61 20.60
N THR A 480 51.90 -30.89 20.47
CA THR A 480 52.41 -31.75 21.53
C THR A 480 53.90 -31.56 21.67
N GLY A 481 54.32 -31.13 22.81
CA GLY A 481 55.51 -31.37 23.61
C GLY A 481 56.87 -31.36 22.96
N GLY A 482 57.67 -30.43 23.40
CA GLY A 482 59.15 -30.48 23.34
C GLY A 482 59.68 -29.56 24.44
N SER A 483 60.02 -30.14 25.58
CA SER A 483 60.71 -29.47 26.68
C SER A 483 62.17 -29.14 26.31
N THR A 484 62.60 -27.87 26.42
CA THR A 484 63.98 -27.52 26.78
C THR A 484 64.03 -26.18 27.54
N SER A 485 64.77 -26.23 28.59
CA SER A 485 65.12 -25.28 29.64
C SER A 485 65.56 -23.88 29.21
N GLY A 486 65.21 -22.88 30.01
CA GLY A 486 65.42 -21.45 30.09
C GLY A 486 66.80 -20.87 29.72
N PRO A 487 67.06 -19.57 29.89
CA PRO A 487 66.96 -18.88 31.18
C PRO A 487 66.44 -17.42 31.20
N THR A 488 66.00 -17.04 32.42
CA THR A 488 66.01 -15.74 33.12
C THR A 488 65.83 -14.39 32.42
N ALA A 489 64.91 -13.64 32.99
CA ALA A 489 64.52 -12.24 32.78
C ALA A 489 65.66 -11.21 33.00
N PRO A 490 65.42 -9.94 32.65
CA PRO A 490 65.10 -9.01 33.72
C PRO A 490 63.95 -8.00 33.40
N SER A 491 63.55 -7.48 34.55
CA SER A 491 62.45 -6.55 34.84
C SER A 491 62.61 -5.11 34.32
N ALA A 492 61.47 -4.46 34.37
CA ALA A 492 61.21 -3.03 34.65
C ALA A 492 61.11 -2.08 33.43
N ALA A 493 59.99 -1.41 33.26
CA ALA A 493 59.72 -0.14 33.87
C ALA A 493 58.36 0.43 33.40
N THR A 494 57.64 0.93 34.35
CA THR A 494 56.48 1.78 34.28
C THR A 494 56.76 3.10 33.57
N ALA A 495 55.90 3.53 32.66
CA ALA A 495 55.79 4.94 32.30
C ALA A 495 54.35 5.30 31.94
N THR A 496 53.71 6.07 32.79
CA THR A 496 52.55 6.91 32.55
C THR A 496 52.91 8.09 31.66
N PRO A 497 52.07 8.54 30.75
CA PRO A 497 52.14 9.93 30.28
C PRO A 497 50.94 10.74 30.76
N SER A 498 51.32 11.84 31.30
CA SER A 498 50.54 12.98 31.77
C SER A 498 49.82 13.75 30.68
N CYS A 499 48.70 14.31 31.13
CA CYS A 499 47.89 15.33 30.52
C CYS A 499 48.66 16.59 30.10
N GLY A 500 48.43 17.10 28.90
CA GLY A 500 48.89 18.39 28.43
C GLY A 500 47.72 19.21 27.85
N ARG A 501 47.33 20.23 28.59
CA ARG A 501 46.33 21.24 28.29
C ARG A 501 46.97 22.35 27.44
N ALA A 502 46.33 22.78 26.36
CA ALA A 502 46.57 24.06 25.76
C ALA A 502 45.27 24.77 25.38
N MET A 503 45.11 25.96 25.92
CA MET A 503 43.98 26.87 25.77
C MET A 503 44.14 27.81 24.57
N GLY A 504 43.01 28.22 24.03
CA GLY A 504 42.61 29.58 23.67
C GLY A 504 42.67 30.02 22.22
N PRO A 505 42.02 31.14 21.85
CA PRO A 505 40.59 31.51 22.05
C PRO A 505 39.88 32.06 20.78
N GLY A 506 38.53 32.08 20.82
CA GLY A 506 37.79 33.21 20.23
C GLY A 506 37.09 33.07 18.90
N ARG A 507 35.82 32.93 18.90
CA ARG A 507 34.83 33.95 18.54
C ARG A 507 33.39 33.41 18.55
N ALA A 508 32.58 34.11 19.33
CA ALA A 508 31.12 34.00 19.38
C ALA A 508 30.45 34.72 18.18
N ARG A 509 29.25 34.24 17.85
CA ARG A 509 28.04 34.98 17.43
C ARG A 509 27.16 33.98 16.60
N ALA A 510 25.87 33.97 16.68
CA ALA A 510 24.81 34.59 17.43
C ALA A 510 23.54 33.77 17.16
N CYS A 511 22.67 33.67 18.17
CA CYS A 511 21.29 33.21 18.06
C CYS A 511 20.46 34.06 17.13
N TRP A 512 19.54 33.45 16.36
CA TRP A 512 18.27 34.07 16.04
C TRP A 512 17.13 33.09 16.28
N ARG A 513 16.22 33.56 17.12
CA ARG A 513 14.84 33.03 17.33
C ARG A 513 13.90 33.88 16.47
N ALA A 514 12.77 33.31 16.21
CA ALA A 514 11.45 33.84 15.85
C ALA A 514 11.02 33.37 14.46
N SER A 515 9.89 32.97 14.22
CA SER A 515 8.55 32.87 14.90
C SER A 515 7.81 31.70 14.29
#